data_ff6d4cf215c6241e8849a8a63510f1c9
#
_entry.id   ff6d4cf215c6241e8849a8a63510f1c9
#
_cell.length_a   1.000
_cell.length_b   1.000
_cell.length_c   1.000
_cell.angle_alpha   90.00
_cell.angle_beta   90.00
_cell.angle_gamma   90.00
#
_symmetry.space_group_name_H-M   'P 1'
#
loop_
_entity.id
_entity.type
_entity.pdbx_description
1 polymer ?
#
loop_
_entity_poly.entity_id
_entity_poly.type
_entity_poly.pdbx_seq_one_letter_code
_entity_poly.pdbx_strand_id
1 'polypeptide(L)'
;MNNLPLLNDLRVFMLVARRAGFAAVAEELGVSPAFVSKRIALLEQTLNVVLLHRTTRRVTITEEGERIYEWAQRILQDVGQMMDELSDVRQVPQGMLRIISSFGFGRQVVAPALSALAKAYPQLELRFDVEDRLVDLVNEGVDLDIRIGDDIAPNLIARKLATNYRILCASPEFIAQHGAPKHLTDLSALPCLVIKERDHPFGVWQLRNKEGPHAIKVTGPLSSNHGEIVHQWCLDGQGIALRSWWDVSENIASGHLMQVLPEYYQPANVWAVYVSRLATSAKVRITVEFLRQYFAEHYPNFSLEHA
;
A
#
# COMPACT_ATOMS: atom_id res chain seq x y z
N MET A 1 -26.27 7.79 -36.01
CA MET A 1 -24.83 7.70 -35.66
C MET A 1 -24.74 7.59 -34.15
N ASN A 2 -24.18 6.52 -33.64
CA ASN A 2 -23.98 6.38 -32.18
C ASN A 2 -23.00 7.49 -31.73
N ASN A 3 -23.51 8.47 -31.02
CA ASN A 3 -22.70 9.56 -30.48
C ASN A 3 -21.99 9.04 -29.24
N LEU A 4 -20.79 8.47 -29.39
CA LEU A 4 -19.99 7.97 -28.28
C LEU A 4 -19.39 9.14 -27.50
N PRO A 5 -19.31 9.06 -26.17
CA PRO A 5 -18.62 10.06 -25.35
C PRO A 5 -17.13 10.11 -25.70
N LEU A 6 -16.56 11.31 -25.72
CA LEU A 6 -15.12 11.47 -25.91
C LEU A 6 -14.38 11.09 -24.63
N LEU A 7 -13.26 10.39 -24.75
CA LEU A 7 -12.42 10.03 -23.60
C LEU A 7 -12.02 11.25 -22.75
N ASN A 8 -11.76 12.38 -23.42
CA ASN A 8 -11.44 13.62 -22.71
C ASN A 8 -12.60 14.15 -21.87
N ASP A 9 -13.86 13.96 -22.29
CA ASP A 9 -15.03 14.36 -21.52
C ASP A 9 -15.21 13.51 -20.27
N LEU A 10 -14.97 12.21 -20.39
CA LEU A 10 -14.95 11.28 -19.24
C LEU A 10 -13.87 11.70 -18.23
N ARG A 11 -12.67 12.06 -18.71
CA ARG A 11 -11.57 12.55 -17.87
C ARG A 11 -11.95 13.86 -17.13
N VAL A 12 -12.49 14.82 -17.85
CA VAL A 12 -12.93 16.09 -17.26
C VAL A 12 -14.02 15.86 -16.22
N PHE A 13 -14.99 14.98 -16.50
CA PHE A 13 -16.04 14.62 -15.54
C PHE A 13 -15.47 14.02 -14.26
N MET A 14 -14.55 13.06 -14.35
CA MET A 14 -13.92 12.45 -13.19
C MET A 14 -13.16 13.46 -12.33
N LEU A 15 -12.45 14.42 -12.96
CA LEU A 15 -11.78 15.49 -12.23
C LEU A 15 -12.77 16.39 -11.49
N VAL A 16 -13.88 16.79 -12.16
CA VAL A 16 -14.91 17.64 -11.53
C VAL A 16 -15.58 16.93 -10.36
N ALA A 17 -15.91 15.65 -10.50
CA ALA A 17 -16.48 14.84 -9.42
C ALA A 17 -15.53 14.73 -8.21
N ARG A 18 -14.22 14.51 -8.45
CA ARG A 18 -13.20 14.42 -7.41
C ARG A 18 -12.94 15.75 -6.71
N ARG A 19 -12.82 16.84 -7.45
CA ARG A 19 -12.50 18.17 -6.91
C ARG A 19 -13.72 18.93 -6.40
N ALA A 20 -14.92 18.41 -6.66
CA ALA A 20 -16.20 19.04 -6.31
C ALA A 20 -16.32 20.51 -6.79
N GLY A 21 -15.63 20.87 -7.92
CA GLY A 21 -15.61 22.25 -8.41
C GLY A 21 -15.03 22.41 -9.81
N PHE A 22 -15.72 23.26 -10.63
CA PHE A 22 -15.29 23.54 -12.01
C PHE A 22 -14.06 24.44 -12.10
N ALA A 23 -13.92 25.39 -11.19
CA ALA A 23 -12.79 26.34 -11.18
C ALA A 23 -11.48 25.63 -10.86
N ALA A 24 -11.47 24.74 -9.85
CA ALA A 24 -10.29 23.97 -9.47
C ALA A 24 -9.80 23.07 -10.62
N VAL A 25 -10.74 22.44 -11.35
CA VAL A 25 -10.40 21.61 -12.52
C VAL A 25 -9.91 22.44 -13.69
N ALA A 26 -10.49 23.63 -13.90
CA ALA A 26 -10.04 24.55 -14.94
C ALA A 26 -8.59 25.00 -14.72
N GLU A 27 -8.24 25.32 -13.49
CA GLU A 27 -6.88 25.66 -13.08
C GLU A 27 -5.91 24.47 -13.28
N GLU A 28 -6.31 23.26 -12.83
CA GLU A 28 -5.51 22.02 -12.99
C GLU A 28 -5.24 21.68 -14.45
N LEU A 29 -6.21 21.97 -15.35
CA LEU A 29 -6.10 21.67 -16.78
C LEU A 29 -5.56 22.84 -17.64
N GLY A 30 -5.32 24.01 -17.04
CA GLY A 30 -4.88 25.20 -17.77
C GLY A 30 -5.91 25.75 -18.77
N VAL A 31 -7.23 25.59 -18.46
CA VAL A 31 -8.33 26.00 -19.32
C VAL A 31 -9.30 26.94 -18.59
N SER A 32 -10.29 27.49 -19.29
CA SER A 32 -11.32 28.32 -18.65
C SER A 32 -12.39 27.45 -17.94
N PRO A 33 -13.02 27.93 -16.83
CA PRO A 33 -14.15 27.25 -16.21
C PRO A 33 -15.33 27.03 -17.17
N ALA A 34 -15.54 27.94 -18.11
CA ALA A 34 -16.55 27.81 -19.16
C ALA A 34 -16.27 26.62 -20.10
N PHE A 35 -15.00 26.36 -20.41
CA PHE A 35 -14.61 25.16 -21.17
C PHE A 35 -14.97 23.89 -20.42
N VAL A 36 -14.59 23.78 -19.14
CA VAL A 36 -14.90 22.60 -18.30
C VAL A 36 -16.42 22.39 -18.24
N SER A 37 -17.20 23.46 -17.98
CA SER A 37 -18.66 23.38 -17.93
C SER A 37 -19.28 22.92 -19.25
N LYS A 38 -18.75 23.40 -20.39
CA LYS A 38 -19.20 22.98 -21.73
C LYS A 38 -18.91 21.50 -21.99
N ARG A 39 -17.74 20.99 -21.57
CA ARG A 39 -17.39 19.58 -21.75
C ARG A 39 -18.31 18.65 -20.95
N ILE A 40 -18.64 19.03 -19.71
CA ILE A 40 -19.62 18.30 -18.88
C ILE A 40 -21.00 18.32 -19.53
N ALA A 41 -21.47 19.49 -19.97
CA ALA A 41 -22.78 19.60 -20.62
C ALA A 41 -22.88 18.74 -21.90
N LEU A 42 -21.80 18.66 -22.69
CA LEU A 42 -21.75 17.79 -23.87
C LEU A 42 -21.79 16.31 -23.49
N LEU A 43 -21.09 15.92 -22.42
CA LEU A 43 -21.14 14.53 -21.92
C LEU A 43 -22.53 14.17 -21.44
N GLU A 44 -23.16 15.01 -20.61
CA GLU A 44 -24.53 14.82 -20.13
C GLU A 44 -25.52 14.71 -21.29
N GLN A 45 -25.37 15.56 -22.29
CA GLN A 45 -26.19 15.51 -23.52
C GLN A 45 -25.97 14.23 -24.32
N THR A 46 -24.70 13.79 -24.48
CA THR A 46 -24.34 12.57 -25.21
C THR A 46 -24.91 11.31 -24.55
N LEU A 47 -24.85 11.27 -23.21
CA LEU A 47 -25.36 10.17 -22.41
C LEU A 47 -26.86 10.28 -22.08
N ASN A 48 -27.48 11.45 -22.35
CA ASN A 48 -28.85 11.77 -22.01
C ASN A 48 -29.18 11.57 -20.52
N VAL A 49 -28.24 11.93 -19.64
CA VAL A 49 -28.39 11.88 -18.18
C VAL A 49 -27.71 13.07 -17.52
N VAL A 50 -28.16 13.45 -16.34
CA VAL A 50 -27.53 14.46 -15.50
C VAL A 50 -26.50 13.77 -14.60
N LEU A 51 -25.26 14.15 -14.69
CA LEU A 51 -24.15 13.54 -13.94
C LEU A 51 -23.81 14.29 -12.65
N LEU A 52 -24.08 15.61 -12.63
CA LEU A 52 -23.69 16.48 -11.53
C LEU A 52 -24.85 17.39 -11.11
N HIS A 53 -25.15 17.43 -9.83
CA HIS A 53 -25.96 18.47 -9.22
C HIS A 53 -25.11 19.73 -9.03
N ARG A 54 -25.58 20.86 -9.61
CA ARG A 54 -24.90 22.13 -9.57
C ARG A 54 -25.68 23.09 -8.66
N THR A 55 -25.07 23.51 -7.58
CA THR A 55 -25.54 24.65 -6.79
C THR A 55 -24.51 25.77 -6.87
N THR A 56 -24.87 26.97 -6.49
CA THR A 56 -23.94 28.12 -6.48
C THR A 56 -22.77 27.95 -5.50
N ARG A 57 -22.85 26.95 -4.60
CA ARG A 57 -21.84 26.71 -3.55
C ARG A 57 -21.17 25.35 -3.62
N ARG A 58 -21.73 24.39 -4.35
CA ARG A 58 -21.22 23.00 -4.33
C ARG A 58 -21.61 22.23 -5.58
N VAL A 59 -20.68 21.38 -6.03
CA VAL A 59 -20.93 20.38 -7.07
C VAL A 59 -20.94 19.02 -6.40
N THR A 60 -22.02 18.24 -6.60
CA THR A 60 -22.14 16.87 -6.11
C THR A 60 -22.51 15.95 -7.25
N ILE A 61 -22.06 14.72 -7.19
CA ILE A 61 -22.35 13.70 -8.19
C ILE A 61 -23.78 13.17 -8.00
N THR A 62 -24.46 12.82 -9.08
CA THR A 62 -25.78 12.14 -9.06
C THR A 62 -25.58 10.62 -8.96
N GLU A 63 -26.66 9.86 -8.73
CA GLU A 63 -26.61 8.39 -8.75
C GLU A 63 -26.19 7.85 -10.12
N GLU A 64 -26.72 8.43 -11.21
CA GLU A 64 -26.27 8.15 -12.57
C GLU A 64 -24.80 8.55 -12.78
N GLY A 65 -24.41 9.68 -12.20
CA GLY A 65 -23.03 10.16 -12.22
C GLY A 65 -22.07 9.18 -11.56
N GLU A 66 -22.42 8.60 -10.40
CA GLU A 66 -21.59 7.59 -9.73
C GLU A 66 -21.37 6.36 -10.62
N ARG A 67 -22.42 5.85 -11.26
CA ARG A 67 -22.30 4.73 -12.22
C ARG A 67 -21.40 5.08 -13.40
N ILE A 68 -21.58 6.29 -13.97
CA ILE A 68 -20.73 6.75 -15.08
C ILE A 68 -19.29 7.01 -14.61
N TYR A 69 -19.08 7.45 -13.38
CA TYR A 69 -17.75 7.62 -12.80
C TYR A 69 -16.97 6.30 -12.76
N GLU A 70 -17.61 5.23 -12.29
CA GLU A 70 -16.99 3.89 -12.28
C GLU A 70 -16.65 3.40 -13.71
N TRP A 71 -17.57 3.57 -14.66
CA TRP A 71 -17.30 3.21 -16.06
C TRP A 71 -16.22 4.07 -16.69
N ALA A 72 -16.22 5.38 -16.46
CA ALA A 72 -15.20 6.29 -16.96
C ALA A 72 -13.81 5.92 -16.42
N GLN A 73 -13.73 5.56 -15.15
CA GLN A 73 -12.49 5.10 -14.54
C GLN A 73 -11.96 3.84 -15.24
N ARG A 74 -12.79 2.84 -15.50
CA ARG A 74 -12.41 1.60 -16.20
C ARG A 74 -11.97 1.89 -17.62
N ILE A 75 -12.76 2.63 -18.40
CA ILE A 75 -12.46 2.96 -19.80
C ILE A 75 -11.13 3.70 -19.93
N LEU A 76 -10.93 4.74 -19.13
CA LEU A 76 -9.68 5.53 -19.18
C LEU A 76 -8.47 4.70 -18.76
N GLN A 77 -8.66 3.78 -17.85
CA GLN A 77 -7.63 2.86 -17.41
C GLN A 77 -7.29 1.83 -18.50
N ASP A 78 -8.30 1.27 -19.19
CA ASP A 78 -8.09 0.32 -20.31
C ASP A 78 -7.38 1.01 -21.48
N VAL A 79 -7.73 2.27 -21.78
CA VAL A 79 -7.02 3.07 -22.79
C VAL A 79 -5.58 3.32 -22.37
N GLY A 80 -5.34 3.66 -21.09
CA GLY A 80 -4.00 3.79 -20.54
C GLY A 80 -3.19 2.50 -20.70
N GLN A 81 -3.78 1.35 -20.37
CA GLN A 81 -3.17 0.05 -20.55
C GLN A 81 -2.83 -0.25 -22.01
N MET A 82 -3.76 -0.01 -22.93
CA MET A 82 -3.51 -0.17 -24.36
C MET A 82 -2.31 0.68 -24.83
N MET A 83 -2.22 1.91 -24.37
CA MET A 83 -1.09 2.79 -24.70
C MET A 83 0.22 2.28 -24.08
N ASP A 84 0.16 1.74 -22.85
CA ASP A 84 1.31 1.14 -22.16
C ASP A 84 1.79 -0.14 -22.90
N GLU A 85 0.88 -1.00 -23.35
CA GLU A 85 1.22 -2.22 -24.13
C GLU A 85 1.88 -1.87 -25.48
N LEU A 86 1.43 -0.81 -26.15
CA LEU A 86 2.07 -0.32 -27.38
C LEU A 86 3.44 0.29 -27.12
N SER A 87 3.66 0.88 -25.93
CA SER A 87 4.96 1.43 -25.54
C SER A 87 5.97 0.37 -25.14
N ASP A 88 5.53 -0.86 -24.83
CA ASP A 88 6.39 -2.02 -24.55
C ASP A 88 7.36 -2.33 -25.73
N VAL A 89 7.01 -1.94 -26.96
CA VAL A 89 7.89 -2.00 -28.13
C VAL A 89 9.15 -1.15 -27.97
N ARG A 90 9.12 -0.13 -27.08
CA ARG A 90 10.23 0.82 -26.84
C ARG A 90 11.02 0.58 -25.54
N GLN A 91 10.65 -0.39 -24.71
CA GLN A 91 11.33 -0.76 -23.44
C GLN A 91 11.57 0.37 -22.43
N VAL A 92 11.02 1.57 -22.63
CA VAL A 92 11.20 2.69 -21.71
C VAL A 92 9.88 2.94 -20.97
N PRO A 93 9.81 2.68 -19.65
CA PRO A 93 8.59 2.93 -18.89
C PRO A 93 8.34 4.43 -18.78
N GLN A 94 7.09 4.86 -18.99
CA GLN A 94 6.68 6.26 -18.94
C GLN A 94 5.27 6.42 -18.37
N GLY A 95 4.95 7.65 -17.94
CA GLY A 95 3.65 8.01 -17.42
C GLY A 95 3.53 7.83 -15.90
N MET A 96 2.31 8.04 -15.39
CA MET A 96 2.03 8.04 -13.96
C MET A 96 1.88 6.61 -13.42
N LEU A 97 2.49 6.36 -12.26
CA LEU A 97 2.36 5.12 -11.48
C LEU A 97 1.99 5.49 -10.03
N ARG A 98 0.81 5.06 -9.58
CA ARG A 98 0.36 5.24 -8.20
C ARG A 98 0.72 4.03 -7.37
N ILE A 99 1.53 4.27 -6.34
CA ILE A 99 2.07 3.24 -5.47
C ILE A 99 1.60 3.52 -4.04
N ILE A 100 1.27 2.47 -3.30
CA ILE A 100 1.01 2.56 -1.87
C ILE A 100 1.87 1.59 -1.09
N SER A 101 2.06 1.89 0.20
CA SER A 101 2.67 0.97 1.16
C SER A 101 2.20 1.31 2.59
N SER A 102 2.59 0.49 3.59
CA SER A 102 2.38 0.84 5.00
C SER A 102 3.31 1.98 5.44
N PHE A 103 2.93 2.71 6.49
CA PHE A 103 3.67 3.89 6.95
C PHE A 103 5.16 3.61 7.19
N GLY A 104 5.50 2.75 8.13
CA GLY A 104 6.90 2.54 8.52
C GLY A 104 7.75 1.95 7.39
N PHE A 105 7.28 0.88 6.75
CA PHE A 105 7.98 0.24 5.64
C PHE A 105 8.05 1.17 4.43
N GLY A 106 6.97 1.86 4.13
CA GLY A 106 6.89 2.83 3.05
C GLY A 106 7.94 3.93 3.21
N ARG A 107 8.03 4.51 4.42
CA ARG A 107 8.97 5.59 4.71
C ARG A 107 10.44 5.12 4.70
N GLN A 108 10.73 4.00 5.36
CA GLN A 108 12.12 3.58 5.60
C GLN A 108 12.73 2.81 4.44
N VAL A 109 11.94 2.01 3.73
CA VAL A 109 12.44 1.06 2.73
C VAL A 109 11.96 1.38 1.31
N VAL A 110 10.64 1.63 1.14
CA VAL A 110 10.09 1.84 -0.21
C VAL A 110 10.44 3.22 -0.76
N ALA A 111 10.35 4.28 0.02
CA ALA A 111 10.63 5.64 -0.45
C ALA A 111 12.07 5.82 -0.97
N PRO A 112 13.14 5.32 -0.32
CA PRO A 112 14.49 5.31 -0.89
C PRO A 112 14.57 4.55 -2.20
N ALA A 113 13.93 3.38 -2.32
CA ALA A 113 13.88 2.59 -3.55
C ALA A 113 13.18 3.34 -4.69
N LEU A 114 12.06 4.02 -4.41
CA LEU A 114 11.36 4.85 -5.39
C LEU A 114 12.17 6.07 -5.81
N SER A 115 12.95 6.65 -4.91
CA SER A 115 13.89 7.72 -5.26
C SER A 115 14.96 7.24 -6.25
N ALA A 116 15.49 6.02 -6.07
CA ALA A 116 16.42 5.42 -7.01
C ALA A 116 15.74 5.07 -8.35
N LEU A 117 14.52 4.54 -8.31
CA LEU A 117 13.70 4.25 -9.51
C LEU A 117 13.46 5.52 -10.35
N ALA A 118 13.09 6.63 -9.71
CA ALA A 118 12.85 7.90 -10.41
C ALA A 118 14.11 8.44 -11.13
N LYS A 119 15.29 8.20 -10.54
CA LYS A 119 16.56 8.56 -11.20
C LYS A 119 16.86 7.65 -12.40
N ALA A 120 16.56 6.35 -12.27
CA ALA A 120 16.81 5.38 -13.35
C ALA A 120 15.81 5.56 -14.51
N TYR A 121 14.60 5.98 -14.23
CA TYR A 121 13.51 6.13 -15.21
C TYR A 121 12.82 7.50 -15.11
N PRO A 122 13.45 8.58 -15.60
CA PRO A 122 12.96 9.96 -15.45
C PRO A 122 11.61 10.26 -16.12
N GLN A 123 11.13 9.37 -17.00
CA GLN A 123 9.83 9.51 -17.67
C GLN A 123 8.66 8.91 -16.85
N LEU A 124 8.96 8.25 -15.70
CA LEU A 124 7.94 7.83 -14.76
C LEU A 124 7.58 8.97 -13.81
N GLU A 125 6.31 9.26 -13.72
CA GLU A 125 5.73 10.11 -12.66
C GLU A 125 5.28 9.19 -11.51
N LEU A 126 6.00 9.18 -10.40
CA LEU A 126 5.68 8.35 -9.24
C LEU A 126 4.82 9.13 -8.25
N ARG A 127 3.66 8.58 -7.89
CA ARG A 127 2.81 9.06 -6.79
C ARG A 127 2.79 8.00 -5.73
N PHE A 128 3.29 8.34 -4.55
CA PHE A 128 3.45 7.42 -3.45
C PHE A 128 2.66 7.88 -2.24
N ASP A 129 1.69 7.06 -1.83
CA ASP A 129 0.86 7.26 -0.66
C ASP A 129 1.15 6.16 0.37
N VAL A 130 1.03 6.46 1.66
CA VAL A 130 1.22 5.50 2.75
C VAL A 130 -0.05 5.32 3.55
N GLU A 131 -0.46 4.05 3.75
CA GLU A 131 -1.74 3.68 4.34
C GLU A 131 -1.63 2.38 5.14
N ASP A 132 -2.09 2.38 6.41
CA ASP A 132 -2.13 1.18 7.25
C ASP A 132 -3.52 0.51 7.27
N ARG A 133 -4.40 0.83 6.31
CA ARG A 133 -5.68 0.18 6.06
C ARG A 133 -5.64 -0.70 4.81
N LEU A 134 -6.62 -1.58 4.65
CA LEU A 134 -6.85 -2.22 3.36
C LEU A 134 -7.32 -1.17 2.35
N VAL A 135 -6.67 -1.17 1.21
CA VAL A 135 -6.97 -0.28 0.09
C VAL A 135 -7.56 -1.11 -1.05
N ASP A 136 -8.69 -0.69 -1.57
CA ASP A 136 -9.24 -1.24 -2.79
C ASP A 136 -8.49 -0.66 -3.99
N LEU A 137 -7.56 -1.46 -4.55
CA LEU A 137 -6.68 -1.01 -5.63
C LEU A 137 -7.46 -0.53 -6.87
N VAL A 138 -8.62 -1.14 -7.14
CA VAL A 138 -9.45 -0.78 -8.30
C VAL A 138 -10.17 0.53 -8.06
N ASN A 139 -10.92 0.62 -6.97
CA ASN A 139 -11.78 1.76 -6.68
C ASN A 139 -10.98 3.03 -6.34
N GLU A 140 -9.79 2.85 -5.73
CA GLU A 140 -8.92 3.97 -5.38
C GLU A 140 -7.90 4.31 -6.49
N GLY A 141 -7.88 3.54 -7.59
CA GLY A 141 -7.02 3.78 -8.74
C GLY A 141 -5.55 3.63 -8.42
N VAL A 142 -5.20 2.65 -7.56
CA VAL A 142 -3.82 2.31 -7.20
C VAL A 142 -3.29 1.30 -8.20
N ASP A 143 -2.10 1.55 -8.74
CA ASP A 143 -1.45 0.66 -9.70
C ASP A 143 -0.66 -0.45 -9.00
N LEU A 144 -0.01 -0.15 -7.86
CA LEU A 144 0.89 -1.06 -7.17
C LEU A 144 0.83 -0.86 -5.66
N ASP A 145 0.60 -1.94 -4.91
CA ASP A 145 0.70 -1.97 -3.45
C ASP A 145 1.93 -2.78 -3.03
N ILE A 146 2.86 -2.14 -2.32
CA ILE A 146 4.04 -2.79 -1.75
C ILE A 146 3.73 -3.10 -0.30
N ARG A 147 3.40 -4.36 -0.01
CA ARG A 147 2.93 -4.79 1.30
C ARG A 147 3.77 -5.87 1.94
N ILE A 148 3.71 -5.92 3.27
CA ILE A 148 4.27 -6.98 4.10
C ILE A 148 3.14 -7.91 4.55
N GLY A 149 3.35 -9.21 4.44
CA GLY A 149 2.39 -10.25 4.82
C GLY A 149 1.91 -11.07 3.63
N ASP A 150 1.58 -12.31 3.89
CA ASP A 150 1.28 -13.32 2.86
C ASP A 150 -0.24 -13.47 2.60
N ASP A 151 -1.09 -12.73 3.31
CA ASP A 151 -2.54 -12.72 3.10
C ASP A 151 -2.90 -11.77 1.96
N ILE A 152 -3.07 -12.34 0.76
CA ILE A 152 -3.35 -11.60 -0.47
C ILE A 152 -4.61 -12.16 -1.11
N ALA A 153 -5.54 -11.26 -1.43
CA ALA A 153 -6.80 -11.63 -2.04
C ALA A 153 -6.59 -12.40 -3.37
N PRO A 154 -7.34 -13.49 -3.63
CA PRO A 154 -7.11 -14.38 -4.78
C PRO A 154 -7.28 -13.72 -6.16
N ASN A 155 -7.98 -12.60 -6.22
CA ASN A 155 -8.21 -11.84 -7.45
C ASN A 155 -7.08 -10.87 -7.80
N LEU A 156 -6.04 -10.78 -6.96
CA LEU A 156 -4.87 -9.93 -7.17
C LEU A 156 -3.66 -10.75 -7.61
N ILE A 157 -2.78 -10.11 -8.35
CA ILE A 157 -1.47 -10.68 -8.68
C ILE A 157 -0.47 -10.21 -7.63
N ALA A 158 0.27 -11.18 -7.09
CA ALA A 158 1.35 -10.94 -6.16
C ALA A 158 2.69 -11.38 -6.73
N ARG A 159 3.70 -10.52 -6.65
CA ARG A 159 5.09 -10.85 -6.98
C ARG A 159 5.94 -10.63 -5.74
N LYS A 160 6.62 -11.67 -5.29
CA LYS A 160 7.50 -11.60 -4.14
C LYS A 160 8.70 -10.71 -4.46
N LEU A 161 8.91 -9.69 -3.64
CA LEU A 161 10.04 -8.76 -3.73
C LEU A 161 11.18 -9.18 -2.81
N ALA A 162 10.85 -9.58 -1.56
CA ALA A 162 11.84 -10.03 -0.59
C ALA A 162 11.23 -11.03 0.40
N THR A 163 12.08 -11.86 0.98
CA THR A 163 11.72 -12.68 2.13
C THR A 163 11.85 -11.81 3.39
N ASN A 164 10.83 -11.81 4.24
CA ASN A 164 10.89 -11.15 5.54
C ASN A 164 10.10 -11.99 6.54
N TYR A 165 10.40 -11.79 7.80
CA TYR A 165 9.73 -12.46 8.91
C TYR A 165 9.63 -11.50 10.10
N ARG A 166 8.72 -11.81 11.01
CA ARG A 166 8.57 -11.09 12.27
C ARG A 166 9.09 -11.94 13.39
N ILE A 167 9.72 -11.30 14.34
CA ILE A 167 10.24 -11.89 15.58
C ILE A 167 9.55 -11.28 16.79
N LEU A 168 9.62 -12.01 17.90
CA LEU A 168 9.23 -11.51 19.21
C LEU A 168 10.45 -10.78 19.83
N CYS A 169 10.24 -9.56 20.28
CA CYS A 169 11.30 -8.76 20.89
C CYS A 169 10.79 -7.91 22.06
N ALA A 170 11.69 -7.56 22.96
CA ALA A 170 11.46 -6.66 24.07
C ALA A 170 12.74 -5.91 24.41
N SER A 171 12.64 -4.80 25.15
CA SER A 171 13.83 -4.11 25.65
C SER A 171 14.46 -4.88 26.81
N PRO A 172 15.78 -4.72 27.05
CA PRO A 172 16.46 -5.28 28.22
C PRO A 172 15.83 -4.84 29.56
N GLU A 173 15.33 -3.61 29.61
CA GLU A 173 14.65 -3.06 30.80
C GLU A 173 13.36 -3.83 31.11
N PHE A 174 12.51 -4.08 30.07
CA PHE A 174 11.31 -4.90 30.25
C PHE A 174 11.64 -6.29 30.77
N ILE A 175 12.65 -6.94 30.19
CA ILE A 175 13.09 -8.27 30.60
C ILE A 175 13.61 -8.29 32.05
N ALA A 176 14.34 -7.24 32.48
CA ALA A 176 14.83 -7.13 33.84
C ALA A 176 13.68 -6.99 34.86
N GLN A 177 12.59 -6.31 34.50
CA GLN A 177 11.44 -6.09 35.38
C GLN A 177 10.48 -7.28 35.42
N HIS A 178 10.23 -7.94 34.30
CA HIS A 178 9.15 -8.95 34.16
C HIS A 178 9.67 -10.39 33.97
N GLY A 179 10.97 -10.55 33.70
CA GLY A 179 11.57 -11.82 33.28
C GLY A 179 11.36 -12.13 31.79
N ALA A 180 12.26 -12.93 31.24
CA ALA A 180 12.12 -13.40 29.86
C ALA A 180 11.09 -14.55 29.80
N PRO A 181 10.17 -14.55 28.81
CA PRO A 181 9.28 -15.70 28.59
C PRO A 181 10.11 -16.94 28.20
N LYS A 182 9.77 -18.09 28.79
CA LYS A 182 10.43 -19.39 28.52
C LYS A 182 9.60 -20.26 27.58
N HIS A 183 8.30 -20.04 27.58
CA HIS A 183 7.33 -20.80 26.76
C HIS A 183 6.38 -19.81 26.07
N LEU A 184 5.83 -20.21 24.93
CA LEU A 184 4.87 -19.40 24.19
C LEU A 184 3.65 -18.99 25.06
N THR A 185 3.21 -19.88 25.95
CA THR A 185 2.08 -19.62 26.86
C THR A 185 2.33 -18.47 27.84
N ASP A 186 3.59 -18.16 28.15
CA ASP A 186 3.94 -17.09 29.09
C ASP A 186 3.52 -15.71 28.56
N LEU A 187 3.43 -15.57 27.23
CA LEU A 187 2.97 -14.34 26.57
C LEU A 187 1.54 -13.94 26.97
N SER A 188 0.72 -14.90 27.41
CA SER A 188 -0.65 -14.60 27.87
C SER A 188 -0.69 -13.85 29.20
N ALA A 189 0.39 -13.92 29.97
CA ALA A 189 0.52 -13.31 31.30
C ALA A 189 1.42 -12.06 31.31
N LEU A 190 2.14 -11.80 30.20
CA LEU A 190 3.05 -10.68 30.07
C LEU A 190 2.41 -9.56 29.23
N PRO A 191 2.72 -8.26 29.53
CA PRO A 191 2.31 -7.15 28.70
C PRO A 191 2.81 -7.33 27.25
N CYS A 192 1.88 -7.40 26.29
CA CYS A 192 2.19 -7.46 24.88
C CYS A 192 1.68 -6.21 24.14
N LEU A 193 2.47 -5.71 23.22
CA LEU A 193 2.16 -4.55 22.41
C LEU A 193 1.47 -4.97 21.12
N VAL A 194 0.18 -4.68 20.98
CA VAL A 194 -0.62 -5.20 19.89
C VAL A 194 -0.73 -4.19 18.75
N ILE A 195 -0.41 -4.64 17.54
CA ILE A 195 -0.72 -3.89 16.32
C ILE A 195 -2.10 -4.32 15.84
N LYS A 196 -2.98 -3.35 15.59
CA LYS A 196 -4.23 -3.59 14.87
C LYS A 196 -3.91 -3.67 13.38
N GLU A 197 -3.63 -4.89 12.91
CA GLU A 197 -3.38 -5.13 11.50
C GLU A 197 -4.69 -5.36 10.78
N ARG A 198 -4.89 -4.65 9.68
CA ARG A 198 -5.91 -4.81 8.63
C ARG A 198 -7.08 -5.73 9.03
N ASP A 199 -7.14 -6.97 8.51
CA ASP A 199 -8.23 -7.93 8.75
C ASP A 199 -7.88 -9.05 9.74
N HIS A 200 -6.70 -8.99 10.39
CA HIS A 200 -6.34 -10.03 11.36
C HIS A 200 -7.10 -9.87 12.69
N PRO A 201 -7.46 -10.99 13.36
CA PRO A 201 -8.08 -10.93 14.67
C PRO A 201 -7.18 -10.18 15.66
N PHE A 202 -7.74 -9.17 16.33
CA PHE A 202 -7.02 -8.34 17.27
C PHE A 202 -6.40 -9.16 18.41
N GLY A 203 -5.10 -8.98 18.63
CA GLY A 203 -4.38 -9.64 19.70
C GLY A 203 -4.15 -11.14 19.49
N VAL A 204 -4.24 -11.65 18.26
CA VAL A 204 -3.87 -13.03 17.94
C VAL A 204 -2.61 -13.05 17.09
N TRP A 205 -1.52 -13.57 17.65
CA TRP A 205 -0.28 -13.73 16.90
C TRP A 205 -0.21 -15.13 16.29
N GLN A 206 -0.03 -15.17 14.96
CA GLN A 206 0.15 -16.39 14.17
C GLN A 206 1.65 -16.63 14.00
N LEU A 207 2.18 -17.57 14.75
CA LEU A 207 3.62 -17.86 14.79
C LEU A 207 3.91 -19.24 14.18
N ARG A 208 5.18 -19.50 13.91
CA ARG A 208 5.69 -20.80 13.46
C ARG A 208 6.96 -21.15 14.21
N ASN A 209 7.18 -22.45 14.39
CA ASN A 209 8.45 -23.05 14.75
C ASN A 209 8.70 -24.32 13.90
N LYS A 210 9.70 -25.12 14.25
CA LYS A 210 10.03 -26.39 13.56
C LYS A 210 8.93 -27.45 13.64
N GLU A 211 8.06 -27.35 14.63
CA GLU A 211 6.95 -28.30 14.86
C GLU A 211 5.70 -27.95 14.06
N GLY A 212 5.58 -26.67 13.61
CA GLY A 212 4.47 -26.22 12.79
C GLY A 212 3.91 -24.85 13.20
N PRO A 213 2.64 -24.56 12.81
CA PRO A 213 1.98 -23.31 13.13
C PRO A 213 1.44 -23.29 14.56
N HIS A 214 1.52 -22.13 15.21
CA HIS A 214 1.01 -21.85 16.55
C HIS A 214 0.23 -20.54 16.52
N ALA A 215 -0.85 -20.47 17.29
CA ALA A 215 -1.60 -19.23 17.51
C ALA A 215 -1.66 -18.95 19.00
N ILE A 216 -1.35 -17.71 19.38
CA ILE A 216 -1.43 -17.28 20.78
C ILE A 216 -2.23 -15.98 20.87
N LYS A 217 -3.16 -15.94 21.81
CA LYS A 217 -3.88 -14.71 22.15
C LYS A 217 -3.06 -13.92 23.17
N VAL A 218 -2.74 -12.70 22.83
CA VAL A 218 -1.97 -11.77 23.66
C VAL A 218 -2.78 -10.54 24.00
N THR A 219 -2.46 -9.94 25.12
CA THR A 219 -3.09 -8.71 25.61
C THR A 219 -2.05 -7.77 26.20
N GLY A 220 -2.37 -6.49 26.27
CA GLY A 220 -1.52 -5.50 26.93
C GLY A 220 -2.19 -4.15 27.00
N PRO A 221 -1.59 -3.21 27.73
CA PRO A 221 -2.18 -1.89 27.99
C PRO A 221 -2.13 -0.95 26.78
N LEU A 222 -1.26 -1.24 25.79
CA LEU A 222 -1.01 -0.39 24.65
C LEU A 222 -1.26 -1.13 23.33
N SER A 223 -1.96 -0.48 22.41
CA SER A 223 -2.16 -0.96 21.06
C SER A 223 -2.23 0.20 20.08
N SER A 224 -1.78 -0.02 18.85
CA SER A 224 -1.83 0.97 17.77
C SER A 224 -2.10 0.27 16.43
N ASN A 225 -2.63 1.00 15.47
CA ASN A 225 -2.62 0.57 14.07
C ASN A 225 -1.33 0.96 13.34
N HIS A 226 -0.40 1.62 14.03
CA HIS A 226 0.85 2.13 13.45
C HIS A 226 2.06 1.40 14.05
N GLY A 227 2.78 0.69 13.19
CA GLY A 227 3.89 -0.16 13.61
C GLY A 227 5.06 0.58 14.27
N GLU A 228 5.40 1.79 13.82
CA GLU A 228 6.50 2.57 14.43
C GLU A 228 6.18 3.02 15.86
N ILE A 229 4.90 3.28 16.17
CA ILE A 229 4.47 3.60 17.54
C ILE A 229 4.69 2.38 18.45
N VAL A 230 4.30 1.20 17.99
CA VAL A 230 4.51 -0.05 18.75
C VAL A 230 5.99 -0.36 18.91
N HIS A 231 6.81 -0.08 17.90
CA HIS A 231 8.27 -0.21 17.97
C HIS A 231 8.84 0.73 19.05
N GLN A 232 8.44 2.00 19.08
CA GLN A 232 8.88 2.95 20.08
C GLN A 232 8.50 2.50 21.50
N TRP A 233 7.26 2.06 21.71
CA TRP A 233 6.85 1.54 23.02
C TRP A 233 7.63 0.29 23.44
N CYS A 234 8.04 -0.53 22.49
CA CYS A 234 8.89 -1.68 22.77
C CYS A 234 10.28 -1.24 23.26
N LEU A 235 10.88 -0.23 22.63
CA LEU A 235 12.13 0.39 23.07
C LEU A 235 11.99 1.02 24.46
N ASP A 236 10.85 1.65 24.73
CA ASP A 236 10.53 2.28 26.03
C ASP A 236 10.17 1.27 27.14
N GLY A 237 10.34 -0.03 26.89
CA GLY A 237 10.11 -1.07 27.92
C GLY A 237 8.66 -1.35 28.26
N GLN A 238 7.70 -1.01 27.40
CA GLN A 238 6.28 -1.15 27.70
C GLN A 238 5.71 -2.55 27.45
N GLY A 239 6.47 -3.45 26.81
CA GLY A 239 6.01 -4.82 26.57
C GLY A 239 6.78 -5.55 25.49
N ILE A 240 6.31 -6.77 25.22
CA ILE A 240 6.79 -7.63 24.13
C ILE A 240 6.06 -7.27 22.84
N ALA A 241 6.78 -7.11 21.74
CA ALA A 241 6.24 -6.82 20.42
C ALA A 241 6.57 -7.94 19.41
N LEU A 242 5.67 -8.14 18.45
CA LEU A 242 5.92 -8.94 17.25
C LEU A 242 6.25 -7.99 16.10
N ARG A 243 7.53 -7.92 15.70
CA ARG A 243 8.04 -6.91 14.74
C ARG A 243 8.81 -7.54 13.61
N SER A 244 8.71 -6.93 12.41
CA SER A 244 9.47 -7.32 11.24
C SER A 244 10.97 -7.19 11.47
N TRP A 245 11.75 -8.16 10.99
CA TRP A 245 13.21 -8.14 11.13
C TRP A 245 13.85 -6.87 10.56
N TRP A 246 13.41 -6.40 9.40
CA TRP A 246 13.91 -5.16 8.80
C TRP A 246 13.76 -3.94 9.71
N ASP A 247 12.78 -3.94 10.61
CA ASP A 247 12.43 -2.82 11.49
C ASP A 247 13.24 -2.84 12.79
N VAL A 248 13.62 -4.02 13.30
CA VAL A 248 14.23 -4.17 14.63
C VAL A 248 15.66 -4.69 14.60
N SER A 249 16.18 -5.11 13.45
CA SER A 249 17.50 -5.74 13.34
C SER A 249 18.63 -4.86 13.88
N GLU A 250 18.61 -3.55 13.62
CA GLU A 250 19.61 -2.61 14.15
C GLU A 250 19.51 -2.46 15.67
N ASN A 251 18.29 -2.45 16.22
CA ASN A 251 18.07 -2.38 17.67
C ASN A 251 18.48 -3.67 18.37
N ILE A 252 18.31 -4.83 17.72
CA ILE A 252 18.83 -6.11 18.21
C ILE A 252 20.37 -6.09 18.19
N ALA A 253 20.97 -5.67 17.09
CA ALA A 253 22.43 -5.63 16.95
C ALA A 253 23.10 -4.64 17.93
N SER A 254 22.43 -3.53 18.23
CA SER A 254 22.90 -2.52 19.20
C SER A 254 22.54 -2.83 20.67
N GLY A 255 21.75 -3.89 20.91
CA GLY A 255 21.33 -4.29 22.26
C GLY A 255 20.21 -3.45 22.88
N HIS A 256 19.58 -2.56 22.12
CA HIS A 256 18.41 -1.81 22.58
C HIS A 256 17.15 -2.69 22.66
N LEU A 257 17.08 -3.73 21.82
CA LEU A 257 16.08 -4.78 21.90
C LEU A 257 16.76 -6.15 21.99
N MET A 258 16.06 -7.10 22.58
CA MET A 258 16.44 -8.50 22.64
C MET A 258 15.36 -9.35 22.00
N GLN A 259 15.76 -10.34 21.21
CA GLN A 259 14.84 -11.36 20.75
C GLN A 259 14.44 -12.27 21.90
N VAL A 260 13.14 -12.54 22.03
CA VAL A 260 12.60 -13.50 22.99
C VAL A 260 11.95 -14.65 22.23
N LEU A 261 11.99 -15.87 22.80
CA LEU A 261 11.46 -17.09 22.17
C LEU A 261 11.95 -17.22 20.70
N PRO A 262 13.28 -17.27 20.46
CA PRO A 262 13.86 -17.20 19.12
C PRO A 262 13.44 -18.32 18.18
N GLU A 263 12.93 -19.43 18.71
CA GLU A 263 12.37 -20.55 17.95
C GLU A 263 11.03 -20.21 17.26
N TYR A 264 10.35 -19.10 17.69
CA TYR A 264 9.06 -18.67 17.12
C TYR A 264 9.24 -17.45 16.25
N TYR A 265 8.65 -17.50 15.07
CA TYR A 265 8.63 -16.39 14.10
C TYR A 265 7.31 -16.37 13.31
N GLN A 266 7.01 -15.28 12.65
CA GLN A 266 5.90 -15.19 11.71
C GLN A 266 6.47 -14.90 10.31
N PRO A 267 6.22 -15.74 9.28
CA PRO A 267 6.50 -15.38 7.89
C PRO A 267 5.72 -14.12 7.52
N ALA A 268 6.39 -13.16 6.91
CA ALA A 268 5.80 -11.89 6.52
C ALA A 268 6.54 -11.32 5.31
N ASN A 269 6.50 -12.03 4.18
CA ASN A 269 7.21 -11.66 2.97
C ASN A 269 6.77 -10.29 2.45
N VAL A 270 7.65 -9.66 1.67
CA VAL A 270 7.37 -8.41 0.97
C VAL A 270 6.85 -8.72 -0.42
N TRP A 271 5.71 -8.15 -0.77
CA TRP A 271 5.03 -8.40 -2.03
C TRP A 271 4.74 -7.11 -2.78
N ALA A 272 4.87 -7.17 -4.09
CA ALA A 272 4.28 -6.23 -5.04
C ALA A 272 2.92 -6.80 -5.47
N VAL A 273 1.84 -6.10 -5.15
CA VAL A 273 0.47 -6.56 -5.39
C VAL A 273 -0.24 -5.59 -6.33
N TYR A 274 -0.87 -6.12 -7.37
CA TYR A 274 -1.57 -5.34 -8.38
C TYR A 274 -2.71 -6.15 -9.02
N VAL A 275 -3.59 -5.48 -9.74
CA VAL A 275 -4.71 -6.14 -10.43
C VAL A 275 -4.24 -6.82 -11.73
N SER A 276 -4.93 -7.88 -12.14
CA SER A 276 -4.55 -8.73 -13.29
C SER A 276 -4.38 -7.95 -14.60
N ARG A 277 -5.20 -6.91 -14.84
CA ARG A 277 -5.10 -6.06 -16.04
C ARG A 277 -3.77 -5.30 -16.16
N LEU A 278 -3.06 -5.05 -15.04
CA LEU A 278 -1.76 -4.39 -15.03
C LEU A 278 -0.58 -5.34 -15.18
N ALA A 279 -0.83 -6.66 -15.34
CA ALA A 279 0.24 -7.66 -15.48
C ALA A 279 1.10 -7.45 -16.73
N THR A 280 0.52 -6.88 -17.79
CA THR A 280 1.20 -6.57 -19.05
C THR A 280 1.79 -5.15 -19.09
N SER A 281 1.48 -4.29 -18.11
CA SER A 281 1.98 -2.92 -18.07
C SER A 281 3.48 -2.86 -17.90
N ALA A 282 4.19 -2.25 -18.85
CA ALA A 282 5.64 -2.08 -18.81
C ALA A 282 6.11 -1.34 -17.56
N LYS A 283 5.42 -0.25 -17.17
CA LYS A 283 5.75 0.54 -15.99
C LYS A 283 5.64 -0.28 -14.70
N VAL A 284 4.60 -1.13 -14.56
CA VAL A 284 4.44 -2.00 -13.39
C VAL A 284 5.51 -3.09 -13.38
N ARG A 285 5.71 -3.77 -14.49
CA ARG A 285 6.70 -4.86 -14.62
C ARG A 285 8.12 -4.39 -14.30
N ILE A 286 8.54 -3.27 -14.90
CA ILE A 286 9.88 -2.71 -14.68
C ILE A 286 10.05 -2.22 -13.24
N THR A 287 9.01 -1.57 -12.67
CA THR A 287 9.05 -1.14 -11.27
C THR A 287 9.17 -2.34 -10.32
N VAL A 288 8.41 -3.40 -10.53
CA VAL A 288 8.47 -4.62 -9.71
C VAL A 288 9.86 -5.27 -9.79
N GLU A 289 10.43 -5.38 -11.00
CA GLU A 289 11.75 -5.95 -11.18
C GLU A 289 12.84 -5.07 -10.55
N PHE A 290 12.76 -3.75 -10.74
CA PHE A 290 13.67 -2.79 -10.10
C PHE A 290 13.64 -2.90 -8.57
N LEU A 291 12.43 -2.91 -7.97
CA LEU A 291 12.28 -3.03 -6.53
C LEU A 291 12.82 -4.36 -6.02
N ARG A 292 12.61 -5.46 -6.74
CA ARG A 292 13.14 -6.78 -6.39
C ARG A 292 14.67 -6.77 -6.34
N GLN A 293 15.31 -6.18 -7.34
CA GLN A 293 16.77 -6.04 -7.40
C GLN A 293 17.29 -5.10 -6.30
N TYR A 294 16.66 -3.94 -6.15
CA TYR A 294 17.02 -2.96 -5.13
C TYR A 294 16.97 -3.56 -3.71
N PHE A 295 15.91 -4.31 -3.40
CA PHE A 295 15.79 -4.94 -2.07
C PHE A 295 16.83 -6.04 -1.88
N ALA A 296 17.14 -6.83 -2.90
CA ALA A 296 18.20 -7.83 -2.82
C ALA A 296 19.60 -7.23 -2.58
N GLU A 297 19.88 -6.05 -3.14
CA GLU A 297 21.16 -5.36 -2.99
C GLU A 297 21.28 -4.62 -1.64
N HIS A 298 20.21 -3.93 -1.21
CA HIS A 298 20.28 -3.02 -0.06
C HIS A 298 19.79 -3.65 1.25
N TYR A 299 19.02 -4.75 1.17
CA TYR A 299 18.46 -5.44 2.32
C TYR A 299 18.68 -6.95 2.25
N PRO A 300 19.94 -7.42 2.11
CA PRO A 300 20.23 -8.85 1.96
C PRO A 300 19.84 -9.67 3.19
N ASN A 301 19.76 -9.04 4.36
CA ASN A 301 19.47 -9.70 5.64
C ASN A 301 17.97 -9.80 5.96
N PHE A 302 17.09 -9.65 4.99
CA PHE A 302 15.67 -9.96 5.20
C PHE A 302 15.42 -11.47 5.38
N SER A 303 16.37 -12.33 5.05
CA SER A 303 16.25 -13.79 5.13
C SER A 303 16.82 -14.41 6.41
N LEU A 304 16.17 -15.48 6.87
CA LEU A 304 16.52 -16.30 8.05
C LEU A 304 17.77 -17.19 7.85
N GLU A 305 18.81 -16.79 7.17
CA GLU A 305 19.97 -17.68 6.99
C GLU A 305 20.84 -17.84 8.24
N HIS A 306 20.46 -17.23 9.39
CA HIS A 306 21.22 -17.32 10.66
C HIS A 306 20.34 -17.46 11.92
N ALA A 307 19.23 -18.22 11.86
CA ALA A 307 18.51 -18.61 13.07
C ALA A 307 18.56 -20.13 13.29
#